data_0d9dcdd1e8520faff49d032b9b889bf2
#
_entry.id   0d9dcdd1e8520faff49d032b9b889bf2
#
_cell.length_a   1.000
_cell.length_b   1.000
_cell.length_c   1.000
_cell.angle_alpha   90.00
_cell.angle_beta   90.00
_cell.angle_gamma   90.00
#
_symmetry.space_group_name_H-M   'P 1'
#
loop_
_entity.id
_entity.type
_entity.pdbx_description
1 polymer ?
#
loop_
_entity_poly.entity_id
_entity_poly.type
_entity_poly.pdbx_seq_one_letter_code
_entity_poly.pdbx_strand_id
1 'polypeptide(L)'
;MLIAVTLFLSACTPFVSNSLDKSNNVQAENSSTPLDISESGNRFPDSLIDIPANYLSEAEQQGTLQDLYYDTYESFSYEEKSQKLEKHAVIYLPYGYDENKKYPVFYLMHGGWSNEYAYLGSPDEPQRMKHILDHGIANGEIQPMIVVCPTYNNTSPEDSGDYSLAIKLTDNYHNELIHDLIPAVEGKYSTYAEDITPEAIAASRDYRAFCGFSMGSMATWRTFEHCLDFFRYFMPSSGGPASSVETYESIVESSGHDWNDFFIFAASGTNDFAYSGFKSGIDAMAKSDSGIFRFADNEAEGNLYYLESDGDHSGYYAMLYFYNGLRWIWG
;
A
#
# COMPACT_ATOMS: atom_id res chain seq x y z
N MET A 1 -48.33 27.68 1.77
CA MET A 1 -48.08 26.94 0.53
C MET A 1 -47.51 25.58 0.96
N LEU A 2 -48.40 24.58 1.04
CA LEU A 2 -48.07 23.21 1.44
C LEU A 2 -47.45 22.48 0.23
N ILE A 3 -46.30 21.85 0.42
CA ILE A 3 -45.78 20.90 -0.55
C ILE A 3 -45.94 19.50 0.05
N ALA A 4 -46.77 18.69 -0.64
CA ALA A 4 -47.10 17.31 -0.29
C ALA A 4 -45.93 16.38 -0.69
N VAL A 5 -45.52 15.51 0.27
CA VAL A 5 -44.58 14.42 0.04
C VAL A 5 -45.40 13.19 -0.35
N THR A 6 -45.18 12.65 -1.54
CA THR A 6 -45.80 11.44 -2.02
C THR A 6 -44.88 10.25 -1.74
N LEU A 7 -45.32 9.36 -0.84
CA LEU A 7 -44.73 8.04 -0.63
C LEU A 7 -45.15 7.08 -1.75
N PHE A 8 -44.15 6.45 -2.40
CA PHE A 8 -44.40 5.27 -3.24
C PHE A 8 -44.13 4.00 -2.41
N LEU A 9 -45.20 3.28 -2.13
CA LEU A 9 -45.14 1.88 -1.68
C LEU A 9 -45.03 0.98 -2.91
N SER A 10 -43.99 0.16 -3.00
CA SER A 10 -43.86 -0.91 -3.98
C SER A 10 -44.17 -2.24 -3.31
N ALA A 11 -45.18 -2.93 -3.85
CA ALA A 11 -45.72 -4.18 -3.35
C ALA A 11 -44.85 -5.37 -3.79
N CYS A 12 -44.56 -6.27 -2.84
CA CYS A 12 -43.99 -7.59 -3.10
C CYS A 12 -45.06 -8.54 -3.66
N THR A 13 -44.76 -9.21 -4.78
CA THR A 13 -45.48 -10.42 -5.21
C THR A 13 -44.57 -11.65 -5.05
N PRO A 14 -45.08 -12.78 -4.58
CA PRO A 14 -44.30 -13.98 -4.39
C PRO A 14 -44.12 -14.78 -5.69
N PHE A 15 -42.91 -15.24 -5.96
CA PHE A 15 -42.63 -16.14 -7.08
C PHE A 15 -42.72 -17.60 -6.64
N VAL A 16 -43.53 -18.35 -7.35
CA VAL A 16 -43.83 -19.78 -7.14
C VAL A 16 -42.63 -20.62 -7.63
N SER A 17 -42.21 -21.57 -6.80
CA SER A 17 -41.21 -22.58 -7.11
C SER A 17 -41.75 -23.62 -8.10
N ASN A 18 -41.02 -23.85 -9.19
CA ASN A 18 -41.12 -25.07 -9.98
C ASN A 18 -39.82 -25.86 -9.92
N SER A 19 -39.92 -27.01 -9.29
CA SER A 19 -38.87 -28.05 -9.27
C SER A 19 -38.74 -28.71 -10.64
N LEU A 20 -37.55 -28.75 -11.18
CA LEU A 20 -37.14 -29.78 -12.16
C LEU A 20 -35.75 -30.27 -11.81
N ASP A 21 -35.76 -31.48 -11.33
CA ASP A 21 -34.66 -32.38 -11.08
C ASP A 21 -33.93 -32.71 -12.40
N LYS A 22 -32.61 -32.43 -12.48
CA LYS A 22 -31.68 -33.17 -13.32
C LYS A 22 -30.27 -33.09 -12.72
N SER A 23 -29.89 -34.20 -12.10
CA SER A 23 -28.55 -34.58 -11.78
C SER A 23 -27.60 -34.46 -13.01
N ASN A 24 -26.64 -33.56 -12.93
CA ASN A 24 -25.37 -33.71 -13.65
C ASN A 24 -24.25 -33.35 -12.69
N ASN A 25 -23.61 -34.39 -12.21
CA ASN A 25 -22.34 -34.37 -11.51
C ASN A 25 -21.28 -33.80 -12.45
N VAL A 26 -20.96 -32.51 -12.32
CA VAL A 26 -19.70 -31.94 -12.82
C VAL A 26 -18.83 -31.76 -11.59
N GLN A 27 -17.91 -32.68 -11.41
CA GLN A 27 -16.78 -32.50 -10.51
C GLN A 27 -16.03 -31.23 -11.00
N ALA A 28 -16.11 -30.17 -10.22
CA ALA A 28 -15.15 -29.07 -10.33
C ALA A 28 -13.81 -29.63 -9.88
N GLU A 29 -12.94 -29.90 -10.82
CA GLU A 29 -11.54 -30.11 -10.58
C GLU A 29 -10.97 -28.75 -10.07
N ASN A 30 -10.76 -28.69 -8.75
CA ASN A 30 -9.90 -27.69 -8.14
C ASN A 30 -8.46 -27.99 -8.58
N SER A 31 -8.07 -27.52 -9.75
CA SER A 31 -6.66 -27.43 -10.11
C SER A 31 -6.10 -26.10 -9.58
N SER A 32 -5.87 -26.01 -8.29
CA SER A 32 -4.87 -25.12 -7.76
C SER A 32 -3.51 -25.73 -8.05
N THR A 33 -3.00 -25.50 -9.26
CA THR A 33 -1.58 -25.72 -9.54
C THR A 33 -0.84 -24.68 -8.72
N PRO A 34 0.07 -25.07 -7.81
CA PRO A 34 0.98 -24.12 -7.18
C PRO A 34 1.77 -23.46 -8.32
N LEU A 35 1.87 -22.13 -8.32
CA LEU A 35 2.75 -21.42 -9.23
C LEU A 35 4.16 -21.98 -9.05
N ASP A 36 4.71 -22.54 -10.10
CA ASP A 36 6.08 -23.07 -10.13
C ASP A 36 7.05 -21.88 -10.15
N ILE A 37 7.49 -21.47 -8.97
CA ILE A 37 8.33 -20.28 -8.73
C ILE A 37 9.80 -20.54 -9.13
N SER A 38 10.14 -21.70 -9.71
CA SER A 38 11.53 -22.18 -9.76
C SER A 38 12.34 -21.85 -11.02
N GLU A 39 11.80 -21.26 -12.10
CA GLU A 39 12.58 -21.06 -13.33
C GLU A 39 12.42 -19.73 -14.09
N SER A 40 11.49 -18.86 -13.73
CA SER A 40 11.45 -17.48 -14.26
C SER A 40 11.57 -16.51 -13.09
N GLY A 41 12.63 -15.72 -13.05
CA GLY A 41 12.74 -14.66 -12.04
C GLY A 41 11.40 -13.95 -11.83
N ASN A 42 11.14 -13.50 -10.62
CA ASN A 42 9.86 -12.98 -10.12
C ASN A 42 9.29 -11.91 -11.09
N ARG A 43 8.41 -12.30 -12.02
CA ARG A 43 7.83 -11.42 -13.04
C ARG A 43 6.43 -11.02 -12.65
N PHE A 44 6.13 -9.72 -12.69
CA PHE A 44 4.75 -9.24 -12.59
C PHE A 44 3.92 -9.78 -13.77
N PRO A 45 2.64 -10.11 -13.57
CA PRO A 45 1.76 -10.54 -14.64
C PRO A 45 1.45 -9.38 -15.61
N ASP A 46 1.02 -9.69 -16.82
CA ASP A 46 0.61 -8.69 -17.83
C ASP A 46 -0.64 -7.90 -17.44
N SER A 47 -1.39 -8.36 -16.44
CA SER A 47 -2.62 -7.74 -15.95
C SER A 47 -2.81 -7.96 -14.47
N LEU A 48 -3.56 -7.07 -13.84
CA LEU A 48 -3.99 -7.22 -12.44
C LEU A 48 -4.87 -8.47 -12.28
N ILE A 49 -4.65 -9.18 -11.19
CA ILE A 49 -5.42 -10.36 -10.79
C ILE A 49 -6.45 -9.93 -9.75
N ASP A 50 -7.70 -10.38 -9.92
CA ASP A 50 -8.77 -10.09 -8.98
C ASP A 50 -8.48 -10.67 -7.59
N ILE A 51 -8.91 -9.95 -6.55
CA ILE A 51 -8.87 -10.47 -5.18
C ILE A 51 -9.89 -11.62 -5.10
N PRO A 52 -9.49 -12.84 -4.69
CA PRO A 52 -10.43 -13.94 -4.51
C PRO A 52 -11.53 -13.56 -3.51
N ALA A 53 -12.79 -13.87 -3.83
CA ALA A 53 -13.94 -13.41 -3.04
C ALA A 53 -13.87 -13.83 -1.55
N ASN A 54 -13.33 -15.02 -1.27
CA ASN A 54 -13.13 -15.49 0.09
C ASN A 54 -12.07 -14.73 0.88
N TYR A 55 -11.15 -14.00 0.21
CA TYR A 55 -10.13 -13.16 0.87
C TYR A 55 -10.71 -11.90 1.50
N LEU A 56 -11.96 -11.56 1.19
CA LEU A 56 -12.64 -10.41 1.78
C LEU A 56 -13.30 -10.71 3.14
N SER A 57 -13.16 -11.94 3.64
CA SER A 57 -13.66 -12.42 4.93
C SER A 57 -12.53 -13.07 5.73
N GLU A 58 -12.79 -13.37 7.00
CA GLU A 58 -11.82 -13.96 7.92
C GLU A 58 -11.20 -15.26 7.39
N ALA A 59 -9.89 -15.40 7.57
CA ALA A 59 -9.13 -16.60 7.28
C ALA A 59 -9.07 -17.54 8.52
N GLU A 60 -8.75 -18.82 8.31
CA GLU A 60 -8.51 -19.75 9.42
C GLU A 60 -7.21 -19.40 10.18
N GLN A 61 -6.16 -19.03 9.44
CA GLN A 61 -4.89 -18.57 10.00
C GLN A 61 -4.89 -17.04 9.97
N GLN A 62 -4.96 -16.41 11.10
CA GLN A 62 -5.07 -14.97 11.21
C GLN A 62 -3.85 -14.36 11.89
N GLY A 63 -3.29 -13.33 11.24
CA GLY A 63 -2.37 -12.40 11.89
C GLY A 63 -3.07 -11.56 12.95
N THR A 64 -2.32 -10.83 13.73
CA THR A 64 -2.82 -9.96 14.81
C THR A 64 -2.62 -8.50 14.48
N LEU A 65 -3.58 -7.66 14.89
CA LEU A 65 -3.43 -6.21 14.89
C LEU A 65 -3.01 -5.72 16.27
N GLN A 66 -2.13 -4.74 16.31
CA GLN A 66 -1.66 -4.09 17.52
C GLN A 66 -1.63 -2.57 17.32
N ASP A 67 -1.87 -1.85 18.41
CA ASP A 67 -1.68 -0.41 18.47
C ASP A 67 -0.22 -0.08 18.80
N LEU A 68 0.36 0.85 18.05
CA LEU A 68 1.67 1.42 18.31
C LEU A 68 1.53 2.91 18.52
N TYR A 69 1.82 3.40 19.71
CA TYR A 69 1.94 4.82 20.02
C TYR A 69 3.41 5.22 20.01
N TYR A 70 3.72 6.37 19.44
CA TYR A 70 5.08 6.90 19.36
C TYR A 70 5.08 8.42 19.48
N ASP A 71 6.15 8.94 20.04
CA ASP A 71 6.38 10.36 20.18
C ASP A 71 6.92 10.95 18.87
N THR A 72 6.42 12.11 18.48
CA THR A 72 6.89 12.89 17.34
C THR A 72 6.69 14.39 17.59
N TYR A 73 6.81 15.21 16.55
CA TYR A 73 6.62 16.65 16.63
C TYR A 73 5.65 17.14 15.54
N GLU A 74 5.09 18.32 15.78
CA GLU A 74 4.23 19.02 14.81
C GLU A 74 4.98 19.18 13.48
N SER A 75 4.30 18.85 12.37
CA SER A 75 4.89 18.60 11.04
C SER A 75 5.63 19.82 10.47
N PHE A 76 5.10 21.04 10.64
CA PHE A 76 5.66 22.25 10.04
C PHE A 76 6.74 22.92 10.90
N SER A 77 6.83 22.53 12.17
CA SER A 77 7.85 22.97 13.12
C SER A 77 8.66 21.80 13.68
N TYR A 78 8.80 20.77 12.86
CA TYR A 78 9.46 19.52 13.27
C TYR A 78 10.91 19.75 13.69
N GLU A 79 11.67 20.50 12.93
CA GLU A 79 13.08 20.80 13.20
C GLU A 79 13.29 21.61 14.49
N GLU A 80 12.35 22.53 14.79
CA GLU A 80 12.38 23.33 16.02
C GLU A 80 11.97 22.52 17.24
N LYS A 81 11.33 21.35 17.04
CA LYS A 81 10.78 20.49 18.09
C LYS A 81 9.89 21.26 19.09
N SER A 82 9.16 22.25 18.56
CA SER A 82 8.42 23.21 19.38
C SER A 82 7.14 22.66 19.98
N GLN A 83 6.49 21.69 19.30
CA GLN A 83 5.27 21.06 19.76
C GLN A 83 5.39 19.54 19.63
N LYS A 84 5.48 18.87 20.77
CA LYS A 84 5.49 17.41 20.85
C LYS A 84 4.09 16.85 20.64
N LEU A 85 4.00 15.77 19.89
CA LEU A 85 2.78 14.98 19.63
C LEU A 85 3.02 13.52 20.03
N GLU A 86 1.98 12.84 20.47
CA GLU A 86 1.90 11.40 20.49
C GLU A 86 1.02 10.97 19.34
N LYS A 87 1.55 10.15 18.43
CA LYS A 87 0.82 9.63 17.27
C LYS A 87 0.65 8.14 17.36
N HIS A 88 -0.22 7.63 16.52
CA HIS A 88 -0.65 6.25 16.52
C HIS A 88 -0.46 5.62 15.14
N ALA A 89 -0.09 4.34 15.10
CA ALA A 89 -0.09 3.49 13.92
C ALA A 89 -0.70 2.13 14.25
N VAL A 90 -1.42 1.54 13.29
CA VAL A 90 -1.90 0.16 13.39
C VAL A 90 -0.85 -0.77 12.80
N ILE A 91 -0.47 -1.79 13.55
CA ILE A 91 0.54 -2.78 13.16
C ILE A 91 -0.12 -4.13 12.94
N TYR A 92 0.11 -4.72 11.77
CA TYR A 92 -0.22 -6.11 11.49
C TYR A 92 1.02 -6.99 11.66
N LEU A 93 0.88 -8.05 12.46
CA LEU A 93 1.86 -9.11 12.56
C LEU A 93 1.30 -10.39 11.92
N PRO A 94 2.05 -11.07 11.05
CA PRO A 94 1.55 -12.24 10.33
C PRO A 94 1.25 -13.41 11.26
N TYR A 95 0.39 -14.33 10.83
CA TYR A 95 0.12 -15.56 11.57
C TYR A 95 1.43 -16.29 11.91
N GLY A 96 1.58 -16.68 13.18
CA GLY A 96 2.79 -17.35 13.64
C GLY A 96 4.02 -16.44 13.72
N TYR A 97 3.81 -15.11 13.85
CA TYR A 97 4.91 -14.17 14.10
C TYR A 97 5.81 -14.68 15.24
N ASP A 98 7.11 -14.68 15.00
CA ASP A 98 8.14 -15.19 15.91
C ASP A 98 9.27 -14.16 16.02
N GLU A 99 9.53 -13.66 17.20
CA GLU A 99 10.57 -12.66 17.46
C GLU A 99 11.99 -13.12 17.12
N ASN A 100 12.20 -14.43 16.92
CA ASN A 100 13.49 -14.99 16.48
C ASN A 100 13.65 -15.04 14.94
N LYS A 101 12.64 -14.61 14.20
CA LYS A 101 12.67 -14.49 12.73
C LYS A 101 12.67 -13.04 12.35
N LYS A 102 13.23 -12.71 11.17
CA LYS A 102 13.20 -11.36 10.63
C LYS A 102 12.10 -11.23 9.58
N TYR A 103 11.42 -10.09 9.59
CA TYR A 103 10.32 -9.79 8.67
C TYR A 103 10.58 -8.48 7.94
N PRO A 104 10.28 -8.41 6.64
CA PRO A 104 10.23 -7.14 5.92
C PRO A 104 9.08 -6.28 6.43
N VAL A 105 9.18 -4.96 6.23
CA VAL A 105 8.20 -3.99 6.73
C VAL A 105 7.56 -3.24 5.57
N PHE A 106 6.23 -3.28 5.52
CA PHE A 106 5.40 -2.61 4.51
C PHE A 106 4.62 -1.48 5.15
N TYR A 107 4.97 -0.24 4.80
CA TYR A 107 4.28 0.97 5.26
C TYR A 107 3.15 1.30 4.30
N LEU A 108 1.90 1.31 4.78
CA LEU A 108 0.69 1.49 3.99
C LEU A 108 -0.05 2.76 4.43
N MET A 109 0.15 3.83 3.68
CA MET A 109 -0.40 5.16 3.96
C MET A 109 -1.82 5.33 3.41
N HIS A 110 -2.70 5.90 4.23
CA HIS A 110 -4.09 6.22 3.85
C HIS A 110 -4.20 7.37 2.84
N GLY A 111 -5.36 7.49 2.21
CA GLY A 111 -5.73 8.59 1.32
C GLY A 111 -6.23 9.84 2.04
N GLY A 112 -6.79 10.80 1.28
CA GLY A 112 -7.49 11.93 1.85
C GLY A 112 -8.77 11.53 2.61
N TRP A 113 -9.24 12.39 3.52
CA TRP A 113 -10.44 12.17 4.36
C TRP A 113 -10.39 10.87 5.16
N SER A 114 -9.21 10.47 5.64
CA SER A 114 -8.97 9.18 6.26
C SER A 114 -7.88 9.25 7.34
N ASN A 115 -7.55 8.10 7.91
CA ASN A 115 -6.56 7.95 8.96
C ASN A 115 -5.94 6.53 8.95
N GLU A 116 -5.15 6.19 9.96
CA GLU A 116 -4.42 4.93 10.14
C GLU A 116 -5.30 3.67 10.17
N TYR A 117 -6.60 3.80 10.43
CA TYR A 117 -7.53 2.67 10.47
C TYR A 117 -8.09 2.27 9.09
N ALA A 118 -7.81 3.03 8.05
CA ALA A 118 -8.45 2.93 6.73
C ALA A 118 -8.42 1.53 6.12
N TYR A 119 -7.31 0.82 6.23
CA TYR A 119 -7.10 -0.45 5.52
C TYR A 119 -7.14 -1.66 6.44
N LEU A 120 -6.43 -1.61 7.57
CA LEU A 120 -6.36 -2.73 8.51
C LEU A 120 -7.50 -2.70 9.53
N GLY A 121 -8.11 -1.55 9.79
CA GLY A 121 -9.02 -1.35 10.91
C GLY A 121 -8.29 -1.23 12.23
N SER A 122 -8.97 -1.60 13.33
CA SER A 122 -8.41 -1.65 14.68
C SER A 122 -8.29 -3.11 15.16
N PRO A 123 -7.58 -3.38 16.28
CA PRO A 123 -7.54 -4.71 16.88
C PRO A 123 -8.93 -5.30 17.16
N ASP A 124 -9.89 -4.46 17.53
CA ASP A 124 -11.26 -4.89 17.85
C ASP A 124 -12.19 -4.97 16.62
N GLU A 125 -11.85 -4.25 15.54
CA GLU A 125 -12.65 -4.17 14.31
C GLU A 125 -11.75 -4.23 13.06
N PRO A 126 -11.22 -5.43 12.73
CA PRO A 126 -10.36 -5.62 11.55
C PRO A 126 -11.10 -5.33 10.24
N GLN A 127 -10.39 -4.76 9.27
CA GLN A 127 -10.90 -4.44 7.94
C GLN A 127 -10.38 -5.41 6.87
N ARG A 128 -10.95 -5.31 5.66
CA ARG A 128 -10.73 -6.26 4.55
C ARG A 128 -9.28 -6.47 4.17
N MET A 129 -8.43 -5.44 4.25
CA MET A 129 -7.02 -5.59 3.90
C MET A 129 -6.30 -6.57 4.83
N LYS A 130 -6.66 -6.60 6.13
CA LYS A 130 -6.14 -7.60 7.07
C LYS A 130 -6.49 -9.03 6.64
N HIS A 131 -7.73 -9.26 6.18
CA HIS A 131 -8.17 -10.57 5.70
C HIS A 131 -7.44 -10.98 4.41
N ILE A 132 -7.22 -10.03 3.49
CA ILE A 132 -6.44 -10.26 2.25
C ILE A 132 -5.02 -10.68 2.58
N LEU A 133 -4.37 -10.02 3.53
CA LEU A 133 -3.02 -10.38 4.01
C LEU A 133 -3.02 -11.79 4.62
N ASP A 134 -3.96 -12.10 5.50
CA ASP A 134 -4.07 -13.41 6.15
C ASP A 134 -4.18 -14.54 5.11
N HIS A 135 -5.08 -14.41 4.16
CA HIS A 135 -5.27 -15.41 3.10
C HIS A 135 -4.06 -15.49 2.17
N GLY A 136 -3.54 -14.36 1.71
CA GLY A 136 -2.39 -14.32 0.80
C GLY A 136 -1.15 -14.94 1.42
N ILE A 137 -0.89 -14.68 2.71
CA ILE A 137 0.23 -15.27 3.45
C ILE A 137 -0.02 -16.78 3.69
N ALA A 138 -1.23 -17.17 4.11
CA ALA A 138 -1.57 -18.57 4.36
C ALA A 138 -1.46 -19.44 3.10
N ASN A 139 -1.74 -18.86 1.93
CA ASN A 139 -1.64 -19.54 0.63
C ASN A 139 -0.25 -19.44 -0.03
N GLY A 140 0.70 -18.75 0.60
CA GLY A 140 2.05 -18.56 0.06
C GLY A 140 2.12 -17.60 -1.15
N GLU A 141 1.09 -16.79 -1.36
CA GLU A 141 1.03 -15.77 -2.42
C GLU A 141 1.69 -14.46 -2.01
N ILE A 142 1.72 -14.17 -0.72
CA ILE A 142 2.32 -12.99 -0.11
C ILE A 142 3.34 -13.46 0.93
N GLN A 143 4.53 -12.89 0.92
CA GLN A 143 5.54 -13.17 1.93
C GLN A 143 5.07 -12.71 3.32
N PRO A 144 5.30 -13.48 4.40
CA PRO A 144 5.05 -13.00 5.74
C PRO A 144 5.82 -11.72 6.03
N MET A 145 5.09 -10.66 6.42
CA MET A 145 5.64 -9.33 6.65
C MET A 145 4.93 -8.62 7.81
N ILE A 146 5.56 -7.59 8.34
CA ILE A 146 4.94 -6.61 9.22
C ILE A 146 4.32 -5.53 8.34
N VAL A 147 3.02 -5.19 8.57
CA VAL A 147 2.39 -4.06 7.87
C VAL A 147 2.13 -2.95 8.88
N VAL A 148 2.52 -1.75 8.54
CA VAL A 148 2.36 -0.54 9.35
C VAL A 148 1.40 0.40 8.64
N CYS A 149 0.25 0.69 9.24
CA CYS A 149 -0.66 1.73 8.78
C CYS A 149 -0.50 2.97 9.65
N PRO A 150 0.31 3.95 9.24
CA PRO A 150 0.48 5.21 9.95
C PRO A 150 -0.51 6.27 9.45
N THR A 151 -0.38 7.49 9.95
CA THR A 151 -1.11 8.65 9.44
C THR A 151 -0.20 9.86 9.25
N TYR A 152 -0.40 10.60 8.16
CA TYR A 152 0.20 11.93 7.96
C TYR A 152 -0.64 13.05 8.62
N ASN A 153 -1.82 12.74 9.17
CA ASN A 153 -2.56 13.71 9.99
C ASN A 153 -1.66 14.23 11.12
N ASN A 154 -1.72 15.51 11.37
CA ASN A 154 -0.77 16.20 12.25
C ASN A 154 -1.37 16.49 13.63
N THR A 155 -1.96 17.67 13.81
CA THR A 155 -2.54 18.11 15.10
C THR A 155 -4.02 17.76 15.23
N SER A 156 -4.68 17.40 14.14
CA SER A 156 -6.06 16.94 14.12
C SER A 156 -6.18 15.61 13.35
N PRO A 157 -6.98 14.65 13.81
CA PRO A 157 -7.24 13.42 13.08
C PRO A 157 -7.99 13.64 11.75
N GLU A 158 -8.48 14.86 11.51
CA GLU A 158 -9.24 15.24 10.31
C GLU A 158 -8.42 16.08 9.31
N ASP A 159 -7.11 16.30 9.56
CA ASP A 159 -6.25 17.14 8.70
C ASP A 159 -6.23 16.68 7.24
N SER A 160 -6.35 15.38 6.99
CA SER A 160 -6.44 14.80 5.64
C SER A 160 -7.72 15.20 4.88
N GLY A 161 -8.70 15.81 5.54
CA GLY A 161 -9.93 16.35 4.95
C GLY A 161 -9.74 17.67 4.22
N ASP A 162 -8.67 18.41 4.50
CA ASP A 162 -8.26 19.60 3.73
C ASP A 162 -7.20 19.18 2.70
N TYR A 163 -7.58 19.19 1.42
CA TYR A 163 -6.71 18.79 0.32
C TYR A 163 -5.39 19.56 0.27
N SER A 164 -5.45 20.88 0.48
CA SER A 164 -4.26 21.75 0.42
C SER A 164 -3.34 21.54 1.61
N LEU A 165 -3.90 21.26 2.78
CA LEU A 165 -3.14 20.89 3.97
C LEU A 165 -2.52 19.50 3.80
N ALA A 166 -3.28 18.52 3.34
CA ALA A 166 -2.83 17.15 3.12
C ALA A 166 -1.61 17.08 2.20
N ILE A 167 -1.58 17.85 1.09
CA ILE A 167 -0.39 17.94 0.22
C ILE A 167 0.84 18.41 0.99
N LYS A 168 0.72 19.42 1.85
CA LYS A 168 1.84 19.95 2.63
C LYS A 168 2.27 18.98 3.73
N LEU A 169 1.31 18.28 4.34
CA LEU A 169 1.60 17.28 5.37
C LEU A 169 2.32 16.08 4.78
N THR A 170 1.90 15.58 3.61
CA THR A 170 2.60 14.47 2.95
C THR A 170 4.03 14.85 2.53
N ASP A 171 4.27 16.11 2.18
CA ASP A 171 5.61 16.61 1.86
C ASP A 171 6.55 16.63 3.08
N ASN A 172 6.05 17.03 4.25
CA ASN A 172 6.83 17.08 5.48
C ASN A 172 6.90 15.75 6.25
N TYR A 173 6.09 14.76 5.88
CA TYR A 173 5.94 13.50 6.61
C TYR A 173 7.24 12.70 6.74
N HIS A 174 8.18 12.87 5.82
CA HIS A 174 9.46 12.18 5.82
C HIS A 174 10.27 12.38 7.12
N ASN A 175 10.15 13.55 7.77
CA ASN A 175 10.83 13.82 9.02
C ASN A 175 10.36 12.88 10.14
N GLU A 176 9.05 12.80 10.34
CA GLU A 176 8.42 11.88 11.27
C GLU A 176 8.71 10.41 10.90
N LEU A 177 8.58 10.07 9.62
CA LEU A 177 8.77 8.71 9.13
C LEU A 177 10.16 8.18 9.49
N ILE A 178 11.22 8.93 9.15
CA ILE A 178 12.60 8.48 9.31
C ILE A 178 13.04 8.53 10.77
N HIS A 179 12.70 9.59 11.49
CA HIS A 179 13.30 9.85 12.80
C HIS A 179 12.49 9.31 13.98
N ASP A 180 11.18 9.06 13.80
CA ASP A 180 10.29 8.67 14.88
C ASP A 180 9.59 7.33 14.60
N LEU A 181 8.86 7.20 13.49
CA LEU A 181 8.04 6.01 13.23
C LEU A 181 8.88 4.77 12.92
N ILE A 182 9.83 4.84 11.97
CA ILE A 182 10.68 3.68 11.64
C ILE A 182 11.45 3.20 12.88
N PRO A 183 12.12 4.05 13.67
CA PRO A 183 12.75 3.63 14.92
C PRO A 183 11.78 3.01 15.93
N ALA A 184 10.56 3.54 16.06
CA ALA A 184 9.56 3.00 16.98
C ALA A 184 9.08 1.60 16.54
N VAL A 185 8.88 1.38 15.24
CA VAL A 185 8.50 0.07 14.68
C VAL A 185 9.65 -0.91 14.79
N GLU A 186 10.81 -0.57 14.26
CA GLU A 186 11.93 -1.51 14.11
C GLU A 186 12.69 -1.74 15.43
N GLY A 187 12.55 -0.85 16.39
CA GLY A 187 12.99 -1.07 17.77
C GLY A 187 12.07 -1.96 18.60
N LYS A 188 10.82 -2.15 18.16
CA LYS A 188 9.83 -2.96 18.89
C LYS A 188 9.62 -4.35 18.28
N TYR A 189 9.69 -4.47 16.96
CA TYR A 189 9.38 -5.71 16.24
C TYR A 189 10.63 -6.30 15.58
N SER A 190 10.60 -7.58 15.29
CA SER A 190 11.73 -8.29 14.67
C SER A 190 11.78 -8.05 13.18
N THR A 191 12.60 -7.10 12.75
CA THR A 191 12.81 -6.68 11.38
C THR A 191 14.23 -7.02 10.89
N TYR A 192 14.55 -6.63 9.67
CA TYR A 192 15.91 -6.79 9.14
C TYR A 192 16.89 -5.71 9.61
N ALA A 193 16.44 -4.63 10.24
CA ALA A 193 17.34 -3.69 10.88
C ALA A 193 18.02 -4.34 12.10
N GLU A 194 19.34 -4.16 12.23
CA GLU A 194 20.11 -4.71 13.35
C GLU A 194 19.95 -3.86 14.62
N ASP A 195 19.70 -2.57 14.46
CA ASP A 195 19.31 -1.62 15.50
C ASP A 195 18.55 -0.42 14.87
N ILE A 196 18.25 0.61 15.66
CA ILE A 196 17.48 1.79 15.25
C ILE A 196 18.35 2.99 14.84
N THR A 197 19.66 2.80 14.66
CA THR A 197 20.50 3.87 14.11
C THR A 197 20.17 4.13 12.64
N PRO A 198 20.32 5.37 12.15
CA PRO A 198 20.09 5.68 10.74
C PRO A 198 20.87 4.77 9.79
N GLU A 199 22.10 4.41 10.14
CA GLU A 199 22.97 3.53 9.37
C GLU A 199 22.43 2.10 9.29
N ALA A 200 21.93 1.53 10.40
CA ALA A 200 21.34 0.19 10.44
C ALA A 200 20.00 0.16 9.70
N ILE A 201 19.18 1.20 9.85
CA ILE A 201 17.92 1.37 9.11
C ILE A 201 18.20 1.47 7.61
N ALA A 202 19.19 2.27 7.17
CA ALA A 202 19.59 2.36 5.76
C ALA A 202 20.12 1.02 5.23
N ALA A 203 20.93 0.30 6.00
CA ALA A 203 21.47 -1.00 5.61
C ALA A 203 20.41 -2.08 5.38
N SER A 204 19.22 -1.93 5.97
CA SER A 204 18.07 -2.84 5.81
C SER A 204 17.02 -2.37 4.81
N ARG A 205 17.32 -1.36 3.99
CA ARG A 205 16.38 -0.74 3.05
C ARG A 205 15.71 -1.72 2.08
N ASP A 206 16.40 -2.78 1.69
CA ASP A 206 15.90 -3.81 0.77
C ASP A 206 14.69 -4.60 1.31
N TYR A 207 14.46 -4.51 2.61
CA TYR A 207 13.33 -5.13 3.29
C TYR A 207 12.27 -4.11 3.71
N ARG A 208 12.24 -2.95 3.05
CA ARG A 208 11.27 -1.89 3.38
C ARG A 208 10.57 -1.37 2.15
N ALA A 209 9.23 -1.30 2.23
CA ALA A 209 8.37 -0.79 1.17
C ALA A 209 7.44 0.31 1.70
N PHE A 210 7.14 1.31 0.86
CA PHE A 210 6.14 2.33 1.13
C PHE A 210 5.06 2.33 0.05
N CYS A 211 3.81 2.39 0.46
CA CYS A 211 2.65 2.24 -0.41
C CYS A 211 1.53 3.19 -0.01
N GLY A 212 0.69 3.56 -0.98
CA GLY A 212 -0.54 4.27 -0.72
C GLY A 212 -1.36 4.54 -1.98
N PHE A 213 -2.62 4.88 -1.76
CA PHE A 213 -3.60 5.20 -2.80
C PHE A 213 -4.04 6.66 -2.65
N SER A 214 -4.31 7.37 -3.76
CA SER A 214 -4.79 8.76 -3.74
C SER A 214 -3.78 9.70 -3.05
N MET A 215 -4.14 10.36 -1.97
CA MET A 215 -3.20 11.16 -1.17
C MET A 215 -2.08 10.30 -0.56
N GLY A 216 -2.35 9.03 -0.25
CA GLY A 216 -1.32 8.05 0.14
C GLY A 216 -0.32 7.76 -0.98
N SER A 217 -0.74 7.82 -2.25
CA SER A 217 0.16 7.77 -3.40
C SER A 217 1.05 9.02 -3.48
N MET A 218 0.50 10.21 -3.18
CA MET A 218 1.30 11.44 -3.05
C MET A 218 2.36 11.28 -1.95
N ALA A 219 1.99 10.73 -0.79
CA ALA A 219 2.93 10.42 0.28
C ALA A 219 4.00 9.40 -0.17
N THR A 220 3.63 8.42 -1.00
CA THR A 220 4.58 7.45 -1.56
C THR A 220 5.61 8.13 -2.45
N TRP A 221 5.19 9.04 -3.32
CA TRP A 221 6.11 9.83 -4.16
C TRP A 221 7.01 10.74 -3.33
N ARG A 222 6.48 11.38 -2.25
CA ARG A 222 7.29 12.17 -1.32
C ARG A 222 8.26 11.31 -0.53
N THR A 223 7.88 10.09 -0.17
CA THR A 223 8.79 9.12 0.45
C THR A 223 9.92 8.73 -0.52
N PHE A 224 9.63 8.56 -1.82
CA PHE A 224 10.68 8.37 -2.83
C PHE A 224 11.64 9.58 -2.89
N GLU A 225 11.12 10.80 -2.86
CA GLU A 225 11.93 12.03 -2.92
C GLU A 225 12.88 12.18 -1.73
N HIS A 226 12.40 11.86 -0.52
CA HIS A 226 13.11 12.20 0.72
C HIS A 226 13.74 11.01 1.44
N CYS A 227 13.31 9.77 1.12
CA CYS A 227 13.66 8.59 1.90
C CYS A 227 14.27 7.46 1.06
N LEU A 228 14.84 7.75 -0.11
CA LEU A 228 15.39 6.74 -1.01
C LEU A 228 16.48 5.88 -0.34
N ASP A 229 17.25 6.44 0.60
CA ASP A 229 18.26 5.72 1.39
C ASP A 229 17.66 4.69 2.36
N PHE A 230 16.34 4.77 2.64
CA PHE A 230 15.67 3.95 3.65
C PHE A 230 14.68 2.96 3.07
N PHE A 231 14.29 3.12 1.79
CA PHE A 231 13.30 2.28 1.11
C PHE A 231 13.81 1.80 -0.25
N ARG A 232 13.54 0.53 -0.56
CA ARG A 232 13.78 -0.03 -1.89
C ARG A 232 12.50 -0.04 -2.74
N TYR A 233 11.34 -0.35 -2.15
CA TYR A 233 10.09 -0.58 -2.89
C TYR A 233 9.10 0.55 -2.66
N PHE A 234 8.52 1.04 -3.76
CA PHE A 234 7.50 2.09 -3.75
C PHE A 234 6.29 1.65 -4.55
N MET A 235 5.09 1.75 -3.95
CA MET A 235 3.85 1.31 -4.59
C MET A 235 2.81 2.43 -4.62
N PRO A 236 3.01 3.48 -5.45
CA PRO A 236 2.04 4.54 -5.62
C PRO A 236 0.85 4.07 -6.45
N SER A 237 -0.38 4.43 -6.07
CA SER A 237 -1.59 4.09 -6.81
C SER A 237 -2.58 5.26 -6.90
N SER A 238 -3.07 5.56 -8.11
CA SER A 238 -4.12 6.57 -8.37
C SER A 238 -3.90 7.93 -7.68
N GLY A 239 -2.65 8.40 -7.67
CA GLY A 239 -2.24 9.73 -7.20
C GLY A 239 -0.91 10.07 -7.85
N GLY A 240 -0.92 11.08 -8.73
CA GLY A 240 0.21 11.40 -9.62
C GLY A 240 1.50 11.74 -8.89
N PRO A 241 2.63 11.68 -9.61
CA PRO A 241 3.91 12.14 -9.10
C PRO A 241 3.81 13.58 -8.57
N ALA A 242 4.45 13.82 -7.44
CA ALA A 242 4.45 15.13 -6.80
C ALA A 242 5.40 16.12 -7.48
N SER A 243 6.39 15.61 -8.20
CA SER A 243 7.43 16.38 -8.89
C SER A 243 7.58 15.97 -10.36
N SER A 244 8.41 16.68 -11.13
CA SER A 244 8.73 16.32 -12.51
C SER A 244 9.70 15.14 -12.58
N VAL A 245 9.75 14.48 -13.74
CA VAL A 245 10.68 13.37 -13.97
C VAL A 245 12.13 13.79 -13.76
N GLU A 246 12.51 14.96 -14.26
CA GLU A 246 13.86 15.51 -14.12
C GLU A 246 14.23 15.76 -12.64
N THR A 247 13.23 16.09 -11.81
CA THR A 247 13.45 16.24 -10.36
C THR A 247 13.75 14.88 -9.73
N TYR A 248 12.97 13.85 -10.04
CA TYR A 248 13.22 12.49 -9.54
C TYR A 248 14.57 11.94 -9.98
N GLU A 249 14.93 12.16 -11.25
CA GLU A 249 16.24 11.77 -11.79
C GLU A 249 17.39 12.44 -11.04
N SER A 250 17.28 13.75 -10.81
CA SER A 250 18.26 14.50 -10.03
C SER A 250 18.40 14.02 -8.58
N ILE A 251 17.28 13.58 -7.97
CA ILE A 251 17.26 13.00 -6.62
C ILE A 251 18.03 11.68 -6.61
N VAL A 252 17.75 10.78 -7.54
CA VAL A 252 18.46 9.49 -7.64
C VAL A 252 19.95 9.71 -7.89
N GLU A 253 20.31 10.56 -8.85
CA GLU A 253 21.72 10.89 -9.14
C GLU A 253 22.44 11.48 -7.92
N SER A 254 21.78 12.35 -7.17
CA SER A 254 22.36 13.02 -6.00
C SER A 254 22.49 12.11 -4.79
N SER A 255 21.63 11.09 -4.66
CA SER A 255 21.68 10.11 -3.57
C SER A 255 22.82 9.09 -3.72
N GLY A 256 23.38 8.96 -4.92
CA GLY A 256 24.36 7.94 -5.24
C GLY A 256 23.76 6.56 -5.53
N HIS A 257 22.45 6.46 -5.56
CA HIS A 257 21.71 5.28 -6.02
C HIS A 257 21.64 5.23 -7.55
N ASP A 258 21.39 4.06 -8.08
CA ASP A 258 21.11 3.84 -9.49
C ASP A 258 19.80 3.07 -9.72
N TRP A 259 19.50 2.75 -10.96
CA TRP A 259 18.26 2.06 -11.34
C TRP A 259 18.08 0.68 -10.67
N ASN A 260 19.12 0.03 -10.19
CA ASN A 260 19.04 -1.27 -9.49
C ASN A 260 18.67 -1.12 -8.01
N ASP A 261 18.72 0.10 -7.47
CA ASP A 261 18.61 0.32 -6.03
C ASP A 261 17.16 0.52 -5.57
N PHE A 262 16.21 0.66 -6.49
CA PHE A 262 14.79 0.81 -6.14
C PHE A 262 13.89 0.14 -7.17
N PHE A 263 12.64 -0.12 -6.77
CA PHE A 263 11.59 -0.60 -7.66
C PHE A 263 10.26 0.12 -7.38
N ILE A 264 9.61 0.57 -8.44
CA ILE A 264 8.29 1.22 -8.40
C ILE A 264 7.27 0.31 -9.09
N PHE A 265 6.32 -0.21 -8.31
CA PHE A 265 5.10 -0.83 -8.85
C PHE A 265 3.96 0.18 -8.77
N ALA A 266 3.49 0.64 -9.90
CA ALA A 266 2.44 1.64 -10.00
C ALA A 266 1.15 1.05 -10.58
N ALA A 267 -0.02 1.49 -10.10
CA ALA A 267 -1.31 1.04 -10.65
C ALA A 267 -2.38 2.13 -10.57
N SER A 268 -3.30 2.13 -11.54
CA SER A 268 -4.45 3.04 -11.56
C SER A 268 -5.61 2.47 -12.37
N GLY A 269 -6.82 3.00 -12.13
CA GLY A 269 -8.02 2.65 -12.88
C GLY A 269 -8.31 3.65 -13.99
N THR A 270 -8.72 3.18 -15.16
CA THR A 270 -9.06 4.04 -16.32
C THR A 270 -10.31 4.89 -16.10
N ASN A 271 -11.20 4.50 -15.17
CA ASN A 271 -12.36 5.28 -14.75
C ASN A 271 -12.09 6.15 -13.49
N ASP A 272 -10.86 6.18 -13.03
CA ASP A 272 -10.43 7.01 -11.89
C ASP A 272 -10.19 8.46 -12.33
N PHE A 273 -10.66 9.43 -11.54
CA PHE A 273 -10.43 10.85 -11.85
C PHE A 273 -8.94 11.24 -11.83
N ALA A 274 -8.11 10.52 -11.07
CA ALA A 274 -6.67 10.75 -10.98
C ALA A 274 -5.89 10.10 -12.13
N TYR A 275 -6.53 9.22 -12.93
CA TYR A 275 -5.88 8.41 -13.97
C TYR A 275 -5.03 9.22 -14.93
N SER A 276 -5.59 10.26 -15.52
CA SER A 276 -4.90 11.02 -16.57
C SER A 276 -3.57 11.63 -16.09
N GLY A 277 -3.58 12.24 -14.92
CA GLY A 277 -2.38 12.82 -14.32
C GLY A 277 -1.36 11.76 -13.90
N PHE A 278 -1.84 10.68 -13.27
CA PHE A 278 -1.02 9.56 -12.84
C PHE A 278 -0.32 8.88 -14.03
N LYS A 279 -1.10 8.48 -15.04
CA LYS A 279 -0.61 7.86 -16.27
C LYS A 279 0.42 8.72 -16.99
N SER A 280 0.14 10.03 -17.12
CA SER A 280 1.05 10.97 -17.76
C SER A 280 2.42 11.01 -17.06
N GLY A 281 2.46 10.98 -15.74
CA GLY A 281 3.71 10.94 -14.98
C GLY A 281 4.48 9.64 -15.18
N ILE A 282 3.80 8.50 -15.11
CA ILE A 282 4.41 7.18 -15.36
C ILE A 282 4.95 7.09 -16.80
N ASP A 283 4.17 7.55 -17.79
CA ASP A 283 4.60 7.56 -19.19
C ASP A 283 5.81 8.46 -19.43
N ALA A 284 5.92 9.57 -18.70
CA ALA A 284 7.07 10.46 -18.80
C ALA A 284 8.33 9.78 -18.24
N MET A 285 8.22 9.09 -17.09
CA MET A 285 9.32 8.29 -16.54
C MET A 285 9.75 7.18 -17.50
N ALA A 286 8.80 6.42 -18.04
CA ALA A 286 9.07 5.31 -18.96
C ALA A 286 9.69 5.76 -20.31
N LYS A 287 9.52 7.03 -20.69
CA LYS A 287 10.05 7.62 -21.94
C LYS A 287 11.33 8.42 -21.74
N SER A 288 11.78 8.57 -20.50
CA SER A 288 13.02 9.32 -20.24
C SER A 288 14.24 8.55 -20.77
N ASP A 289 15.14 9.28 -21.37
CA ASP A 289 16.41 8.75 -21.92
C ASP A 289 17.54 8.75 -20.88
N SER A 290 17.29 9.13 -19.62
CA SER A 290 18.31 9.18 -18.55
C SER A 290 18.84 7.79 -18.17
N GLY A 291 18.01 6.74 -18.38
CA GLY A 291 18.31 5.38 -17.96
C GLY A 291 18.11 5.11 -16.47
N ILE A 292 17.61 6.09 -15.71
CA ILE A 292 17.25 5.94 -14.28
C ILE A 292 15.95 5.17 -14.12
N PHE A 293 14.93 5.49 -14.90
CA PHE A 293 13.68 4.72 -14.93
C PHE A 293 13.70 3.75 -16.10
N ARG A 294 13.55 2.46 -15.81
CA ARG A 294 13.53 1.38 -16.80
C ARG A 294 12.27 0.58 -16.65
N PHE A 295 11.42 0.62 -17.66
CA PHE A 295 10.16 -0.11 -17.66
C PHE A 295 10.42 -1.60 -17.89
N ALA A 296 10.08 -2.45 -16.91
CA ALA A 296 10.21 -3.90 -16.99
C ALA A 296 9.27 -4.58 -15.99
N ASP A 297 8.88 -5.80 -16.30
CA ASP A 297 8.02 -6.62 -15.46
C ASP A 297 8.78 -7.41 -14.36
N ASN A 298 10.05 -7.12 -14.19
CA ASN A 298 10.89 -7.74 -13.16
C ASN A 298 12.09 -6.84 -12.80
N GLU A 299 12.62 -7.04 -11.58
CA GLU A 299 13.72 -6.24 -11.05
C GLU A 299 15.08 -6.45 -11.75
N ALA A 300 15.28 -7.57 -12.45
CA ALA A 300 16.54 -7.83 -13.15
C ALA A 300 16.67 -7.01 -14.43
N GLU A 301 15.57 -6.56 -15.00
CA GLU A 301 15.52 -5.82 -16.27
C GLU A 301 15.18 -4.34 -16.09
N GLY A 302 14.53 -3.97 -14.98
CA GLY A 302 14.16 -2.58 -14.70
C GLY A 302 13.65 -2.33 -13.30
N ASN A 303 13.13 -1.12 -13.09
CA ASN A 303 12.73 -0.63 -11.78
C ASN A 303 11.40 0.14 -11.78
N LEU A 304 10.67 0.08 -12.88
CA LEU A 304 9.36 0.73 -13.03
C LEU A 304 8.41 -0.23 -13.73
N TYR A 305 7.32 -0.61 -13.09
CA TYR A 305 6.24 -1.38 -13.70
C TYR A 305 4.90 -0.75 -13.41
N TYR A 306 4.02 -0.75 -14.40
CA TYR A 306 2.70 -0.11 -14.31
C TYR A 306 1.61 -0.99 -14.88
N LEU A 307 0.52 -1.18 -14.11
CA LEU A 307 -0.67 -1.91 -14.52
C LEU A 307 -1.94 -1.05 -14.40
N GLU A 308 -2.92 -1.32 -15.26
CA GLU A 308 -4.20 -0.63 -15.31
C GLU A 308 -5.36 -1.61 -15.04
N SER A 309 -6.43 -1.08 -14.44
CA SER A 309 -7.75 -1.72 -14.40
C SER A 309 -8.79 -0.82 -15.05
N ASP A 310 -10.03 -1.30 -15.17
CA ASP A 310 -11.21 -0.48 -15.48
C ASP A 310 -11.79 0.21 -14.23
N GLY A 311 -11.03 0.26 -13.14
CA GLY A 311 -11.43 0.72 -11.83
C GLY A 311 -11.72 2.21 -11.73
N ASP A 312 -12.51 2.54 -10.71
CA ASP A 312 -12.76 3.89 -10.24
C ASP A 312 -11.89 4.25 -9.01
N HIS A 313 -12.06 5.47 -8.47
CA HIS A 313 -11.35 5.93 -7.29
C HIS A 313 -11.98 5.40 -6.00
N SER A 314 -11.86 4.11 -5.73
CA SER A 314 -12.48 3.46 -4.57
C SER A 314 -11.54 2.59 -3.76
N GLY A 315 -11.93 2.32 -2.51
CA GLY A 315 -11.16 1.49 -1.59
C GLY A 315 -10.98 0.05 -2.06
N TYR A 316 -11.92 -0.49 -2.88
CA TYR A 316 -11.75 -1.82 -3.45
C TYR A 316 -10.56 -1.86 -4.42
N TYR A 317 -10.49 -0.91 -5.33
CA TYR A 317 -9.38 -0.85 -6.29
C TYR A 317 -8.06 -0.51 -5.62
N ALA A 318 -8.06 0.29 -4.55
CA ALA A 318 -6.87 0.48 -3.73
C ALA A 318 -6.33 -0.87 -3.21
N MET A 319 -7.19 -1.69 -2.59
CA MET A 319 -6.81 -3.02 -2.09
C MET A 319 -6.39 -3.98 -3.23
N LEU A 320 -7.04 -3.89 -4.39
CA LEU A 320 -6.66 -4.67 -5.58
C LEU A 320 -5.21 -4.37 -6.01
N TYR A 321 -4.83 -3.10 -6.05
CA TYR A 321 -3.47 -2.68 -6.41
C TYR A 321 -2.44 -3.13 -5.37
N PHE A 322 -2.76 -2.98 -4.09
CA PHE A 322 -1.88 -3.44 -3.00
C PHE A 322 -1.69 -4.96 -3.03
N TYR A 323 -2.77 -5.73 -3.19
CA TYR A 323 -2.72 -7.19 -3.29
C TYR A 323 -1.82 -7.63 -4.44
N ASN A 324 -1.96 -7.02 -5.61
CA ASN A 324 -1.15 -7.37 -6.78
C ASN A 324 0.33 -7.03 -6.57
N GLY A 325 0.66 -5.88 -6.01
CA GLY A 325 2.05 -5.52 -5.72
C GLY A 325 2.68 -6.41 -4.65
N LEU A 326 1.95 -6.69 -3.56
CA LEU A 326 2.42 -7.53 -2.45
C LEU A 326 2.75 -8.98 -2.83
N ARG A 327 2.17 -9.49 -3.91
CA ARG A 327 2.46 -10.84 -4.41
C ARG A 327 3.84 -10.97 -5.04
N TRP A 328 4.50 -9.85 -5.33
CA TRP A 328 5.74 -9.82 -6.11
C TRP A 328 6.94 -9.27 -5.36
N ILE A 329 6.72 -8.29 -4.47
CA ILE A 329 7.82 -7.78 -3.65
C ILE A 329 8.23 -8.86 -2.64
N TRP A 330 9.53 -9.06 -2.52
CA TRP A 330 10.18 -10.06 -1.66
C TRP A 330 9.79 -11.52 -1.99
N GLY A 331 9.23 -11.81 -3.15
CA GLY A 331 8.83 -13.14 -3.63
C GLY A 331 9.94 -13.97 -4.26
#